data_c408cfe8ec903f5a8c55fc19404d84c6
#
_entry.id   c408cfe8ec903f5a8c55fc19404d84c6
#
_cell.length_a   1.000
_cell.length_b   1.000
_cell.length_c   1.000
_cell.angle_alpha   90.00
_cell.angle_beta   90.00
_cell.angle_gamma   90.00
#
_symmetry.space_group_name_H-M   'P 1'
#
loop_
_entity.id
_entity.type
_entity.pdbx_description
1 polymer ?
#
loop_
_entity_poly.entity_id
_entity_poly.type
_entity_poly.pdbx_seq_one_letter_code
_entity_poly.pdbx_strand_id
1 'polypeptide(L)'
;GISEVNTQQISKIQDEIDNKLKTSYANLDAWQKTQVARHEERVKSKFLIENLFTNFIKLSGDRKFGDDEAIICGFGIFGKRSVCIIGQERGEGIDGRVRHNFGMVKSHGYRKCVRVMKLADKFNIPILTFIDCPGADASPDSENTGIFEAIARSIECSLEMKVPIISTIIGSGGSGGALAIGTANKVLMLSNAIFSVISPEGAASILFRDPTKAAESARAMKLTADEAFKMGLVDEVVSEGVAAHISKEQTVSNIKIAIIKYLEEFKNFTAEEIVTQRKEKFLSVGKQKSFTSISKGYANLIKKNNFITFIKKNYL
;
A
#
# COMPACT_ATOMS: atom_id res chain seq x y z
N GLY A 1 51.40 4.61 -11.75
CA GLY A 1 51.10 5.87 -12.42
C GLY A 1 49.76 5.90 -13.19
N ILE A 2 49.64 5.13 -14.26
CA ILE A 2 48.41 5.15 -15.11
C ILE A 2 47.17 4.58 -14.36
N SER A 3 47.37 3.57 -13.52
CA SER A 3 46.27 2.94 -12.74
C SER A 3 45.69 3.86 -11.67
N GLU A 4 46.47 4.67 -10.99
CA GLU A 4 46.02 5.59 -9.93
C GLU A 4 45.26 6.82 -10.50
N VAL A 5 45.74 7.36 -11.61
CA VAL A 5 45.10 8.47 -12.30
C VAL A 5 43.68 8.04 -12.81
N ASN A 6 43.57 6.84 -13.38
CA ASN A 6 42.28 6.30 -13.82
C ASN A 6 41.32 6.07 -12.64
N THR A 7 41.81 5.59 -11.49
CA THR A 7 40.98 5.37 -10.30
C THR A 7 40.46 6.68 -9.74
N GLN A 8 41.27 7.73 -9.68
CA GLN A 8 40.82 9.05 -9.23
C GLN A 8 39.80 9.70 -10.20
N GLN A 9 40.01 9.53 -11.51
CA GLN A 9 39.04 10.04 -12.49
C GLN A 9 37.71 9.29 -12.41
N ILE A 10 37.73 7.97 -12.24
CA ILE A 10 36.50 7.15 -12.08
C ILE A 10 35.76 7.57 -10.81
N SER A 11 36.45 7.73 -9.66
CA SER A 11 35.86 8.19 -8.42
C SER A 11 35.19 9.57 -8.59
N LYS A 12 35.87 10.51 -9.23
CA LYS A 12 35.32 11.84 -9.47
C LYS A 12 34.07 11.82 -10.35
N ILE A 13 34.06 11.02 -11.41
CA ILE A 13 32.90 10.86 -12.28
C ILE A 13 31.75 10.22 -11.50
N GLN A 14 32.03 9.22 -10.66
CA GLN A 14 31.01 8.58 -9.81
C GLN A 14 30.37 9.58 -8.84
N ASP A 15 31.19 10.42 -8.18
CA ASP A 15 30.71 11.47 -7.29
C ASP A 15 29.82 12.49 -8.03
N GLU A 16 30.20 12.85 -9.26
CA GLU A 16 29.40 13.75 -10.11
C GLU A 16 28.06 13.12 -10.50
N ILE A 17 28.05 11.81 -10.85
CA ILE A 17 26.83 11.05 -11.15
C ILE A 17 25.92 11.02 -9.91
N ASP A 18 26.47 10.64 -8.76
CA ASP A 18 25.72 10.53 -7.50
C ASP A 18 25.09 11.88 -7.09
N ASN A 19 25.85 12.96 -7.25
CA ASN A 19 25.36 14.31 -6.96
C ASN A 19 24.25 14.74 -7.93
N LYS A 20 24.40 14.46 -9.23
CA LYS A 20 23.38 14.74 -10.25
C LYS A 20 22.10 13.91 -9.98
N LEU A 21 22.23 12.63 -9.67
CA LEU A 21 21.09 11.77 -9.33
C LEU A 21 20.37 12.31 -8.09
N LYS A 22 21.07 12.58 -6.99
CA LYS A 22 20.47 13.16 -5.76
C LYS A 22 19.73 14.45 -6.06
N THR A 23 20.33 15.35 -6.83
CA THR A 23 19.72 16.63 -7.18
C THR A 23 18.47 16.46 -8.05
N SER A 24 18.53 15.58 -9.05
CA SER A 24 17.42 15.33 -9.97
C SER A 24 16.22 14.69 -9.25
N TYR A 25 16.45 13.78 -8.32
CA TYR A 25 15.38 13.11 -7.57
C TYR A 25 14.88 13.89 -6.36
N ALA A 26 15.60 14.90 -5.88
CA ALA A 26 15.21 15.70 -4.72
C ALA A 26 13.91 16.50 -4.94
N ASN A 27 13.65 16.94 -6.17
CA ASN A 27 12.58 17.88 -6.52
C ASN A 27 11.57 17.33 -7.53
N LEU A 28 11.31 16.03 -7.50
CA LEU A 28 10.31 15.43 -8.39
C LEU A 28 8.91 15.94 -8.08
N ASP A 29 8.18 16.38 -9.11
CA ASP A 29 6.75 16.69 -9.00
C ASP A 29 5.89 15.43 -8.89
N ALA A 30 4.59 15.58 -8.66
CA ALA A 30 3.66 14.46 -8.48
C ALA A 30 3.58 13.54 -9.70
N TRP A 31 3.71 14.09 -10.92
CA TRP A 31 3.72 13.29 -12.14
C TRP A 31 5.02 12.50 -12.29
N GLN A 32 6.15 13.14 -12.05
CA GLN A 32 7.46 12.49 -12.06
C GLN A 32 7.55 11.38 -10.99
N LYS A 33 7.07 11.63 -9.76
CA LYS A 33 6.95 10.60 -8.73
C LYS A 33 6.05 9.44 -9.19
N THR A 34 4.97 9.72 -9.92
CA THR A 34 4.13 8.66 -10.52
C THR A 34 4.91 7.78 -11.48
N GLN A 35 5.76 8.36 -12.33
CA GLN A 35 6.60 7.58 -13.25
C GLN A 35 7.64 6.76 -12.48
N VAL A 36 8.29 7.33 -11.47
CA VAL A 36 9.25 6.62 -10.61
C VAL A 36 8.57 5.47 -9.84
N ALA A 37 7.35 5.68 -9.32
CA ALA A 37 6.58 4.63 -8.65
C ALA A 37 6.27 3.44 -9.56
N ARG A 38 6.17 3.67 -10.86
CA ARG A 38 5.87 2.67 -11.89
C ARG A 38 7.12 2.10 -12.59
N HIS A 39 8.32 2.54 -12.18
CA HIS A 39 9.56 2.13 -12.84
C HIS A 39 9.70 0.61 -12.83
N GLU A 40 10.13 0.04 -13.96
CA GLU A 40 10.20 -1.41 -14.17
C GLU A 40 11.13 -2.11 -13.16
N GLU A 41 12.28 -1.51 -12.91
CA GLU A 41 13.32 -2.02 -12.01
C GLU A 41 13.07 -1.70 -10.52
N ARG A 42 11.93 -1.08 -10.19
CA ARG A 42 11.59 -0.77 -8.79
C ARG A 42 11.52 -2.05 -7.95
N VAL A 43 11.93 -1.96 -6.69
CA VAL A 43 11.80 -3.08 -5.75
C VAL A 43 10.35 -3.57 -5.71
N LYS A 44 10.17 -4.89 -5.81
CA LYS A 44 8.88 -5.57 -5.79
C LYS A 44 8.73 -6.43 -4.55
N SER A 45 7.54 -6.92 -4.27
CA SER A 45 7.28 -7.72 -3.08
C SER A 45 8.13 -8.98 -3.02
N LYS A 46 8.34 -9.67 -4.13
CA LYS A 46 9.21 -10.85 -4.19
C LYS A 46 10.64 -10.51 -3.75
N PHE A 47 11.21 -9.42 -4.28
CA PHE A 47 12.55 -8.96 -3.90
C PHE A 47 12.65 -8.64 -2.40
N LEU A 48 11.64 -7.95 -1.83
CA LEU A 48 11.59 -7.66 -0.40
C LEU A 48 11.48 -8.93 0.44
N ILE A 49 10.68 -9.91 -0.01
CA ILE A 49 10.55 -11.19 0.69
C ILE A 49 11.89 -11.91 0.75
N GLU A 50 12.61 -11.97 -0.34
CA GLU A 50 13.92 -12.64 -0.43
C GLU A 50 15.01 -11.95 0.41
N ASN A 51 14.93 -10.62 0.62
CA ASN A 51 15.96 -9.84 1.32
C ASN A 51 15.65 -9.51 2.78
N LEU A 52 14.37 -9.55 3.19
CA LEU A 52 13.96 -9.21 4.56
C LEU A 52 13.69 -10.44 5.43
N PHE A 53 13.35 -11.58 4.83
CA PHE A 53 12.87 -12.75 5.56
C PHE A 53 13.69 -13.99 5.27
N THR A 54 13.77 -14.88 6.25
CA THR A 54 14.32 -16.23 6.09
C THR A 54 13.21 -17.27 6.26
N ASN A 55 13.44 -18.47 5.75
CA ASN A 55 12.51 -19.60 5.86
C ASN A 55 11.09 -19.27 5.41
N PHE A 56 10.96 -18.53 4.31
CA PHE A 56 9.65 -18.17 3.77
C PHE A 56 8.92 -19.42 3.23
N ILE A 57 7.72 -19.66 3.74
CA ILE A 57 6.82 -20.73 3.31
C ILE A 57 5.62 -20.08 2.62
N LYS A 58 5.54 -20.21 1.29
CA LYS A 58 4.43 -19.69 0.48
C LYS A 58 3.15 -20.50 0.74
N LEU A 59 2.04 -19.79 0.91
CA LEU A 59 0.69 -20.36 0.96
C LEU A 59 -0.10 -19.93 -0.26
N SER A 60 -0.55 -20.91 -1.05
CA SER A 60 -1.28 -20.70 -2.30
C SER A 60 -2.77 -21.01 -2.15
N GLY A 61 -3.58 -20.38 -3.00
CA GLY A 61 -5.00 -20.65 -3.19
C GLY A 61 -5.93 -20.13 -2.11
N ASP A 62 -7.16 -19.81 -2.54
CA ASP A 62 -8.25 -19.34 -1.68
C ASP A 62 -9.14 -20.45 -1.10
N ARG A 63 -8.91 -21.70 -1.50
CA ARG A 63 -9.71 -22.89 -1.17
C ARG A 63 -11.11 -22.92 -1.83
N LYS A 64 -11.35 -22.10 -2.86
CA LYS A 64 -12.61 -22.03 -3.61
C LYS A 64 -12.39 -22.09 -5.13
N PHE A 65 -11.62 -21.15 -5.66
CA PHE A 65 -11.45 -20.97 -7.11
C PHE A 65 -10.04 -21.29 -7.58
N GLY A 66 -9.00 -20.93 -6.81
CA GLY A 66 -7.63 -21.16 -7.23
C GLY A 66 -6.60 -20.27 -6.53
N ASP A 67 -5.44 -20.14 -7.17
CA ASP A 67 -4.39 -19.23 -6.73
C ASP A 67 -4.32 -18.00 -7.64
N ASP A 68 -3.93 -16.88 -7.06
CA ASP A 68 -3.65 -15.64 -7.77
C ASP A 68 -2.19 -15.26 -7.54
N GLU A 69 -1.41 -15.23 -8.60
CA GLU A 69 0.00 -14.91 -8.52
C GLU A 69 0.27 -13.41 -8.38
N ALA A 70 -0.72 -12.53 -8.64
CA ALA A 70 -0.62 -11.10 -8.38
C ALA A 70 -0.47 -10.77 -6.90
N ILE A 71 -0.61 -11.76 -6.00
CA ILE A 71 -0.40 -11.59 -4.57
C ILE A 71 0.29 -12.82 -3.96
N ILE A 72 1.38 -12.56 -3.28
CA ILE A 72 2.19 -13.57 -2.57
C ILE A 72 1.78 -13.55 -1.10
N CYS A 73 1.42 -14.71 -0.55
CA CYS A 73 1.10 -14.86 0.85
C CYS A 73 1.93 -15.98 1.48
N GLY A 74 2.27 -15.86 2.75
CA GLY A 74 3.00 -16.90 3.47
C GLY A 74 3.45 -16.50 4.85
N PHE A 75 4.30 -17.32 5.42
CA PHE A 75 4.95 -17.08 6.71
C PHE A 75 6.46 -17.17 6.55
N GLY A 76 7.18 -16.38 7.32
CA GLY A 76 8.64 -16.36 7.32
C GLY A 76 9.18 -15.85 8.64
N ILE A 77 10.51 -15.78 8.74
CA ILE A 77 11.19 -15.26 9.92
C ILE A 77 11.77 -13.88 9.61
N PHE A 78 11.38 -12.88 10.37
CA PHE A 78 11.92 -11.53 10.36
C PHE A 78 12.81 -11.32 11.58
N GLY A 79 14.13 -11.35 11.40
CA GLY A 79 15.06 -11.40 12.52
C GLY A 79 14.90 -12.69 13.33
N LYS A 80 14.26 -12.60 14.49
CA LYS A 80 13.96 -13.75 15.37
C LYS A 80 12.46 -14.00 15.54
N ARG A 81 11.59 -13.29 14.79
CA ARG A 81 10.13 -13.35 14.92
C ARG A 81 9.50 -14.03 13.73
N SER A 82 8.55 -14.91 13.97
CA SER A 82 7.65 -15.38 12.94
C SER A 82 6.73 -14.24 12.52
N VAL A 83 6.55 -14.05 11.23
CA VAL A 83 5.66 -13.03 10.65
C VAL A 83 4.84 -13.62 9.50
N CYS A 84 3.63 -13.11 9.36
CA CYS A 84 2.81 -13.33 8.18
C CYS A 84 3.17 -12.26 7.14
N ILE A 85 3.32 -12.66 5.89
CA ILE A 85 3.74 -11.78 4.79
C ILE A 85 2.69 -11.85 3.70
N ILE A 86 2.23 -10.69 3.26
CA ILE A 86 1.27 -10.53 2.15
C ILE A 86 1.82 -9.42 1.24
N GLY A 87 2.15 -9.74 0.00
CA GLY A 87 2.74 -8.77 -0.93
C GLY A 87 2.08 -8.82 -2.30
N GLN A 88 1.63 -7.66 -2.80
CA GLN A 88 1.20 -7.53 -4.18
C GLN A 88 2.42 -7.58 -5.09
N GLU A 89 2.36 -8.38 -6.14
CA GLU A 89 3.48 -8.63 -7.03
C GLU A 89 3.11 -8.28 -8.48
N ARG A 90 3.92 -7.43 -9.10
CA ARG A 90 3.71 -7.00 -10.49
C ARG A 90 4.38 -7.90 -11.53
N GLY A 91 5.34 -8.71 -11.09
CA GLY A 91 6.17 -9.53 -11.95
C GLY A 91 7.32 -8.76 -12.62
N GLU A 92 8.25 -9.48 -13.19
CA GLU A 92 9.42 -8.96 -13.90
C GLU A 92 9.37 -9.32 -15.38
N GLY A 93 9.80 -8.42 -16.23
CA GLY A 93 9.69 -8.56 -17.68
C GLY A 93 8.25 -8.67 -18.17
N ILE A 94 8.05 -8.89 -19.45
CA ILE A 94 6.71 -8.94 -20.06
C ILE A 94 5.94 -10.18 -19.56
N ASP A 95 6.55 -11.36 -19.66
CA ASP A 95 5.91 -12.62 -19.29
C ASP A 95 5.56 -12.67 -17.79
N GLY A 96 6.48 -12.19 -16.93
CA GLY A 96 6.22 -12.09 -15.50
C GLY A 96 5.07 -11.14 -15.17
N ARG A 97 4.99 -10.01 -15.85
CA ARG A 97 3.89 -9.05 -15.66
C ARG A 97 2.54 -9.62 -16.08
N VAL A 98 2.48 -10.31 -17.22
CA VAL A 98 1.25 -10.99 -17.68
C VAL A 98 0.83 -12.05 -16.67
N ARG A 99 1.76 -12.88 -16.21
CA ARG A 99 1.53 -13.94 -15.22
C ARG A 99 0.98 -13.39 -13.90
N HIS A 100 1.49 -12.25 -13.43
CA HIS A 100 1.06 -11.59 -12.20
C HIS A 100 -0.05 -10.54 -12.45
N ASN A 101 -0.70 -10.60 -13.61
CA ASN A 101 -1.76 -9.66 -13.99
C ASN A 101 -1.41 -8.19 -13.70
N PHE A 102 -0.15 -7.79 -13.95
CA PHE A 102 0.38 -6.42 -13.69
C PHE A 102 0.20 -5.93 -12.24
N GLY A 103 0.04 -6.84 -11.29
CA GLY A 103 -0.24 -6.53 -9.87
C GLY A 103 -1.73 -6.28 -9.58
N MET A 104 -2.62 -6.46 -10.56
CA MET A 104 -4.07 -6.34 -10.38
C MET A 104 -4.62 -7.63 -9.79
N VAL A 105 -4.81 -7.64 -8.49
CA VAL A 105 -5.27 -8.81 -7.74
C VAL A 105 -6.73 -9.11 -8.03
N LYS A 106 -7.02 -10.38 -8.29
CA LYS A 106 -8.36 -10.93 -8.54
C LYS A 106 -9.08 -11.27 -7.23
N SER A 107 -10.37 -11.59 -7.33
CA SER A 107 -11.22 -11.92 -6.18
C SER A 107 -10.65 -13.03 -5.30
N HIS A 108 -10.14 -14.11 -5.90
CA HIS A 108 -9.54 -15.23 -5.16
C HIS A 108 -8.20 -14.87 -4.50
N GLY A 109 -7.47 -13.87 -5.02
CA GLY A 109 -6.28 -13.34 -4.37
C GLY A 109 -6.61 -12.66 -3.02
N TYR A 110 -7.65 -11.82 -2.97
CA TYR A 110 -8.09 -11.21 -1.71
C TYR A 110 -8.67 -12.24 -0.73
N ARG A 111 -9.41 -13.25 -1.22
CA ARG A 111 -9.86 -14.36 -0.36
C ARG A 111 -8.69 -15.17 0.22
N LYS A 112 -7.62 -15.36 -0.56
CA LYS A 112 -6.36 -15.94 -0.06
C LYS A 112 -5.78 -15.08 1.07
N CYS A 113 -5.76 -13.74 0.94
CA CYS A 113 -5.32 -12.84 2.00
C CYS A 113 -6.13 -13.03 3.28
N VAL A 114 -7.46 -13.02 3.19
CA VAL A 114 -8.35 -13.26 4.34
C VAL A 114 -8.04 -14.58 5.04
N ARG A 115 -7.84 -15.66 4.27
CA ARG A 115 -7.48 -16.97 4.82
C ARG A 115 -6.16 -16.93 5.58
N VAL A 116 -5.15 -16.27 5.01
CA VAL A 116 -3.80 -16.20 5.62
C VAL A 116 -3.77 -15.26 6.82
N MET A 117 -4.48 -14.13 6.77
CA MET A 117 -4.65 -13.23 7.91
C MET A 117 -5.31 -13.91 9.11
N LYS A 118 -6.41 -14.66 8.88
CA LYS A 118 -7.07 -15.44 9.94
C LYS A 118 -6.16 -16.51 10.54
N LEU A 119 -5.27 -17.10 9.74
CA LEU A 119 -4.28 -18.05 10.24
C LEU A 119 -3.22 -17.35 11.09
N ALA A 120 -2.76 -16.18 10.69
CA ALA A 120 -1.82 -15.35 11.46
C ALA A 120 -2.41 -14.95 12.81
N ASP A 121 -3.66 -14.49 12.83
CA ASP A 121 -4.38 -14.11 14.03
C ASP A 121 -4.53 -15.29 15.01
N LYS A 122 -4.89 -16.46 14.49
CA LYS A 122 -5.02 -17.71 15.29
C LYS A 122 -3.73 -18.08 16.02
N PHE A 123 -2.57 -17.84 15.40
CA PHE A 123 -1.26 -18.15 15.98
C PHE A 123 -0.55 -16.96 16.61
N ASN A 124 -1.26 -15.83 16.76
CA ASN A 124 -0.72 -14.59 17.32
C ASN A 124 0.57 -14.11 16.60
N ILE A 125 0.55 -14.16 15.27
CA ILE A 125 1.68 -13.80 14.41
C ILE A 125 1.40 -12.43 13.76
N PRO A 126 2.26 -11.41 13.91
CA PRO A 126 2.07 -10.11 13.29
C PRO A 126 2.08 -10.20 11.76
N ILE A 127 1.34 -9.30 11.11
CA ILE A 127 1.14 -9.29 9.66
C ILE A 127 1.90 -8.11 9.06
N LEU A 128 2.70 -8.38 8.04
CA LEU A 128 3.40 -7.39 7.24
C LEU A 128 2.86 -7.43 5.82
N THR A 129 2.43 -6.28 5.30
CA THR A 129 1.91 -6.21 3.93
C THR A 129 2.73 -5.25 3.07
N PHE A 130 2.93 -5.62 1.80
CA PHE A 130 3.60 -4.80 0.79
C PHE A 130 2.62 -4.51 -0.34
N ILE A 131 2.42 -3.22 -0.63
CA ILE A 131 1.39 -2.74 -1.56
C ILE A 131 2.07 -2.19 -2.80
N ASP A 132 1.80 -2.81 -3.94
CA ASP A 132 2.15 -2.31 -5.27
C ASP A 132 1.16 -2.80 -6.32
N CYS A 133 0.04 -2.09 -6.44
CA CYS A 133 -0.96 -2.38 -7.47
C CYS A 133 -1.52 -1.08 -8.07
N PRO A 134 -1.87 -1.08 -9.35
CA PRO A 134 -2.58 0.04 -9.99
C PRO A 134 -4.06 0.12 -9.55
N GLY A 135 -4.59 -0.96 -9.00
CA GLY A 135 -5.95 -1.21 -8.57
C GLY A 135 -6.24 -2.70 -8.55
N ALA A 136 -7.42 -3.11 -8.09
CA ALA A 136 -7.88 -4.49 -8.21
C ALA A 136 -8.22 -4.81 -9.68
N ASP A 137 -8.24 -6.10 -10.03
CA ASP A 137 -8.64 -6.53 -11.36
C ASP A 137 -10.10 -6.18 -11.65
N ALA A 138 -10.34 -5.44 -12.74
CA ALA A 138 -11.66 -4.97 -13.16
C ALA A 138 -12.23 -5.76 -14.35
N SER A 139 -11.70 -6.97 -14.58
CA SER A 139 -12.21 -7.84 -15.65
C SER A 139 -13.62 -8.39 -15.33
N PRO A 140 -14.43 -8.73 -16.35
CA PRO A 140 -15.71 -9.38 -16.15
C PRO A 140 -15.61 -10.66 -15.30
N ASP A 141 -14.54 -11.43 -15.44
CA ASP A 141 -14.30 -12.64 -14.65
C ASP A 141 -14.15 -12.35 -13.16
N SER A 142 -13.43 -11.26 -12.82
CA SER A 142 -13.29 -10.83 -11.44
C SER A 142 -14.59 -10.30 -10.85
N GLU A 143 -15.39 -9.60 -11.65
CA GLU A 143 -16.73 -9.16 -11.25
C GLU A 143 -17.66 -10.34 -11.00
N ASN A 144 -17.72 -11.31 -11.92
CA ASN A 144 -18.52 -12.53 -11.80
C ASN A 144 -18.13 -13.37 -10.58
N THR A 145 -16.85 -13.34 -10.20
CA THR A 145 -16.33 -14.07 -9.02
C THR A 145 -16.34 -13.23 -7.74
N GLY A 146 -16.96 -12.04 -7.74
CA GLY A 146 -17.21 -11.21 -6.56
C GLY A 146 -16.02 -10.45 -6.06
N ILE A 147 -15.33 -9.69 -6.93
CA ILE A 147 -14.15 -8.87 -6.56
C ILE A 147 -14.47 -7.85 -5.46
N PHE A 148 -15.62 -7.17 -5.55
CA PHE A 148 -16.00 -6.13 -4.60
C PHE A 148 -16.26 -6.70 -3.20
N GLU A 149 -16.93 -7.85 -3.13
CA GLU A 149 -17.15 -8.59 -1.88
C GLU A 149 -15.83 -9.07 -1.30
N ALA A 150 -14.93 -9.60 -2.12
CA ALA A 150 -13.63 -10.08 -1.68
C ALA A 150 -12.76 -8.95 -1.10
N ILE A 151 -12.78 -7.76 -1.71
CA ILE A 151 -12.11 -6.56 -1.18
C ILE A 151 -12.74 -6.14 0.16
N ALA A 152 -14.07 -6.02 0.22
CA ALA A 152 -14.78 -5.61 1.43
C ALA A 152 -14.49 -6.56 2.59
N ARG A 153 -14.52 -7.89 2.34
CA ARG A 153 -14.16 -8.92 3.34
C ARG A 153 -12.72 -8.86 3.77
N SER A 154 -11.80 -8.49 2.88
CA SER A 154 -10.39 -8.32 3.25
C SER A 154 -10.21 -7.13 4.20
N ILE A 155 -10.88 -6.01 3.92
CA ILE A 155 -10.87 -4.82 4.79
C ILE A 155 -11.50 -5.16 6.17
N GLU A 156 -12.68 -5.76 6.18
CA GLU A 156 -13.37 -6.20 7.40
C GLU A 156 -12.48 -7.12 8.23
N CYS A 157 -11.91 -8.15 7.59
CA CYS A 157 -10.98 -9.07 8.23
C CYS A 157 -9.79 -8.33 8.84
N SER A 158 -9.17 -7.41 8.10
CA SER A 158 -8.05 -6.62 8.61
C SER A 158 -8.44 -5.81 9.86
N LEU A 159 -9.65 -5.22 9.89
CA LEU A 159 -10.14 -4.45 11.05
C LEU A 159 -10.37 -5.29 12.30
N GLU A 160 -10.60 -6.59 12.14
CA GLU A 160 -10.88 -7.53 13.23
C GLU A 160 -9.62 -8.23 13.78
N MET A 161 -8.50 -8.23 13.04
CA MET A 161 -7.28 -8.93 13.47
C MET A 161 -6.76 -8.41 14.80
N LYS A 162 -6.51 -9.33 15.73
CA LYS A 162 -5.99 -9.07 17.07
C LYS A 162 -4.47 -8.92 17.12
N VAL A 163 -3.80 -9.16 16.00
CA VAL A 163 -2.37 -9.00 15.84
C VAL A 163 -2.05 -7.68 15.13
N PRO A 164 -0.86 -7.10 15.34
CA PRO A 164 -0.45 -5.90 14.62
C PRO A 164 -0.36 -6.15 13.11
N ILE A 165 -0.85 -5.20 12.34
CA ILE A 165 -0.67 -5.14 10.88
C ILE A 165 0.17 -3.91 10.56
N ILE A 166 1.27 -4.10 9.84
CA ILE A 166 2.12 -3.03 9.32
C ILE A 166 2.12 -3.14 7.80
N SER A 167 1.63 -2.12 7.12
CA SER A 167 1.55 -2.06 5.67
C SER A 167 2.60 -1.10 5.12
N THR A 168 3.24 -1.46 4.01
CA THR A 168 4.18 -0.59 3.31
C THR A 168 3.78 -0.42 1.85
N ILE A 169 3.48 0.79 1.44
CA ILE A 169 3.24 1.13 0.02
C ILE A 169 4.59 1.29 -0.64
N ILE A 170 4.96 0.33 -1.50
CA ILE A 170 6.29 0.24 -2.11
C ILE A 170 6.35 0.78 -3.54
N GLY A 171 5.19 0.96 -4.18
CA GLY A 171 5.08 1.48 -5.54
C GLY A 171 3.77 2.23 -5.71
N SER A 172 2.81 1.65 -6.40
CA SER A 172 1.47 2.22 -6.57
C SER A 172 0.49 1.64 -5.54
N GLY A 173 -0.10 2.49 -4.71
CA GLY A 173 -1.21 2.13 -3.84
C GLY A 173 -2.54 2.51 -4.49
N GLY A 174 -3.07 1.63 -5.35
CA GLY A 174 -4.26 1.91 -6.16
C GLY A 174 -5.57 1.48 -5.51
N SER A 175 -6.44 2.44 -5.18
CA SER A 175 -7.86 2.24 -4.88
C SER A 175 -8.17 1.17 -3.81
N GLY A 176 -9.31 0.49 -3.94
CA GLY A 176 -9.72 -0.63 -3.07
C GLY A 176 -8.73 -1.79 -3.07
N GLY A 177 -7.99 -1.97 -4.17
CA GLY A 177 -6.94 -2.98 -4.26
C GLY A 177 -5.80 -2.79 -3.25
N ALA A 178 -5.43 -1.55 -3.00
CA ALA A 178 -4.47 -1.20 -1.96
C ALA A 178 -5.10 -1.30 -0.56
N LEU A 179 -6.32 -0.77 -0.36
CA LEU A 179 -7.00 -0.78 0.93
C LEU A 179 -7.28 -2.19 1.45
N ALA A 180 -7.52 -3.15 0.56
CA ALA A 180 -7.82 -4.55 0.91
C ALA A 180 -6.75 -5.21 1.79
N ILE A 181 -5.49 -4.77 1.68
CA ILE A 181 -4.38 -5.23 2.52
C ILE A 181 -3.66 -4.08 3.24
N GLY A 182 -4.11 -2.84 2.99
CA GLY A 182 -3.55 -1.61 3.56
C GLY A 182 -4.28 -1.11 4.81
N THR A 183 -5.37 -1.78 5.24
CA THR A 183 -6.11 -1.43 6.45
C THR A 183 -5.34 -1.92 7.68
N ALA A 184 -4.37 -1.16 8.12
CA ALA A 184 -3.32 -1.55 9.05
C ALA A 184 -3.18 -0.61 10.24
N ASN A 185 -2.57 -1.09 11.34
CA ASN A 185 -2.21 -0.26 12.49
C ASN A 185 -1.22 0.85 12.09
N LYS A 186 -0.25 0.49 11.26
CA LYS A 186 0.71 1.45 10.69
C LYS A 186 0.76 1.27 9.18
N VAL A 187 0.67 2.39 8.49
CA VAL A 187 0.82 2.47 7.04
C VAL A 187 2.08 3.27 6.73
N LEU A 188 3.06 2.62 6.17
CA LEU A 188 4.32 3.19 5.70
C LEU A 188 4.21 3.43 4.21
N MET A 189 4.96 4.38 3.71
CA MET A 189 4.99 4.66 2.28
C MET A 189 6.40 5.06 1.84
N LEU A 190 6.91 4.45 0.79
CA LEU A 190 8.20 4.83 0.21
C LEU A 190 8.11 6.25 -0.39
N SER A 191 9.19 7.01 -0.28
CA SER A 191 9.23 8.45 -0.62
C SER A 191 8.84 8.79 -2.06
N ASN A 192 9.05 7.87 -3.00
CA ASN A 192 8.62 8.01 -4.40
C ASN A 192 7.47 7.07 -4.78
N ALA A 193 6.79 6.48 -3.81
CA ALA A 193 5.54 5.76 -4.05
C ALA A 193 4.38 6.74 -4.23
N ILE A 194 3.25 6.24 -4.76
CA ILE A 194 2.00 6.99 -4.91
C ILE A 194 0.84 6.27 -4.25
N PHE A 195 -0.11 7.03 -3.71
CA PHE A 195 -1.33 6.50 -3.12
C PHE A 195 -2.54 7.28 -3.64
N SER A 196 -3.44 6.61 -4.35
CA SER A 196 -4.56 7.28 -5.02
C SER A 196 -5.75 6.36 -5.24
N VAL A 197 -6.93 6.95 -5.37
CA VAL A 197 -8.18 6.25 -5.67
C VAL A 197 -8.27 5.79 -7.13
N ILE A 198 -7.58 6.49 -8.04
CA ILE A 198 -7.59 6.23 -9.48
C ILE A 198 -6.25 6.67 -10.08
N SER A 199 -5.89 6.16 -11.24
CA SER A 199 -4.70 6.65 -11.97
C SER A 199 -4.85 8.11 -12.39
N PRO A 200 -3.76 8.89 -12.49
CA PRO A 200 -3.83 10.26 -13.00
C PRO A 200 -4.45 10.36 -14.41
N GLU A 201 -4.19 9.38 -15.27
CA GLU A 201 -4.76 9.30 -16.60
C GLU A 201 -6.29 9.07 -16.55
N GLY A 202 -6.73 8.16 -15.66
CA GLY A 202 -8.16 7.93 -15.42
C GLY A 202 -8.87 9.17 -14.85
N ALA A 203 -8.24 9.85 -13.89
CA ALA A 203 -8.76 11.10 -13.34
C ALA A 203 -8.84 12.19 -14.41
N ALA A 204 -7.82 12.32 -15.26
CA ALA A 204 -7.81 13.27 -16.36
C ALA A 204 -8.94 13.01 -17.37
N SER A 205 -9.16 11.75 -17.71
CA SER A 205 -10.24 11.34 -18.60
C SER A 205 -11.63 11.71 -18.04
N ILE A 206 -11.84 11.53 -16.73
CA ILE A 206 -13.12 11.84 -16.07
C ILE A 206 -13.31 13.36 -15.91
N LEU A 207 -12.30 14.04 -15.37
CA LEU A 207 -12.43 15.46 -14.99
C LEU A 207 -12.30 16.40 -16.20
N PHE A 208 -11.39 16.11 -17.12
CA PHE A 208 -11.08 16.98 -18.24
C PHE A 208 -11.55 16.42 -19.59
N ARG A 209 -12.01 15.18 -19.66
CA ARG A 209 -12.28 14.42 -20.89
C ARG A 209 -11.07 14.35 -21.82
N ASP A 210 -9.86 14.41 -21.22
CA ASP A 210 -8.60 14.47 -21.93
C ASP A 210 -7.51 13.74 -21.12
N PRO A 211 -7.13 12.50 -21.47
CA PRO A 211 -6.10 11.74 -20.74
C PRO A 211 -4.70 12.36 -20.84
N THR A 212 -4.45 13.26 -21.79
CA THR A 212 -3.14 13.94 -21.92
C THR A 212 -2.87 14.89 -20.75
N LYS A 213 -3.90 15.29 -19.99
CA LYS A 213 -3.81 16.10 -18.78
C LYS A 213 -3.45 15.30 -17.51
N ALA A 214 -2.91 14.10 -17.65
CA ALA A 214 -2.52 13.25 -16.54
C ALA A 214 -1.55 13.94 -15.55
N ALA A 215 -0.59 14.73 -16.04
CA ALA A 215 0.32 15.47 -15.18
C ALA A 215 -0.37 16.54 -14.32
N GLU A 216 -1.38 17.22 -14.87
CA GLU A 216 -2.21 18.19 -14.15
C GLU A 216 -3.06 17.48 -13.07
N SER A 217 -3.69 16.36 -13.43
CA SER A 217 -4.43 15.51 -12.50
C SER A 217 -3.55 15.00 -11.36
N ALA A 218 -2.33 14.50 -11.65
CA ALA A 218 -1.41 14.00 -10.63
C ALA A 218 -1.10 15.06 -9.57
N ARG A 219 -0.89 16.31 -9.99
CA ARG A 219 -0.64 17.43 -9.07
C ARG A 219 -1.88 17.76 -8.23
N ALA A 220 -3.07 17.75 -8.83
CA ALA A 220 -4.33 18.05 -8.14
C ALA A 220 -4.74 16.96 -7.13
N MET A 221 -4.41 15.69 -7.41
CA MET A 221 -4.81 14.53 -6.61
C MET A 221 -4.05 14.40 -5.28
N LYS A 222 -2.94 15.11 -5.09
CA LYS A 222 -2.12 15.03 -3.84
C LYS A 222 -1.70 13.61 -3.49
N LEU A 223 -1.26 12.83 -4.48
CA LEU A 223 -1.04 11.39 -4.38
C LEU A 223 0.36 11.00 -3.87
N THR A 224 1.24 11.96 -3.60
CA THR A 224 2.62 11.69 -3.17
C THR A 224 2.70 11.29 -1.69
N ALA A 225 3.80 10.66 -1.30
CA ALA A 225 4.03 10.21 0.08
C ALA A 225 3.97 11.38 1.08
N ASP A 226 4.57 12.51 0.74
CA ASP A 226 4.56 13.70 1.60
C ASP A 226 3.16 14.27 1.80
N GLU A 227 2.34 14.28 0.74
CA GLU A 227 0.95 14.74 0.84
C GLU A 227 0.09 13.74 1.63
N ALA A 228 0.26 12.44 1.42
CA ALA A 228 -0.43 11.41 2.17
C ALA A 228 -0.09 11.46 3.68
N PHE A 229 1.17 11.73 4.01
CA PHE A 229 1.62 11.94 5.39
C PHE A 229 1.01 13.20 6.01
N LYS A 230 1.01 14.33 5.31
CA LYS A 230 0.38 15.58 5.77
C LYS A 230 -1.12 15.44 6.01
N MET A 231 -1.79 14.60 5.22
CA MET A 231 -3.22 14.30 5.38
C MET A 231 -3.50 13.26 6.48
N GLY A 232 -2.48 12.67 7.09
CA GLY A 232 -2.63 11.62 8.10
C GLY A 232 -3.09 10.27 7.55
N LEU A 233 -2.93 10.04 6.24
CA LEU A 233 -3.27 8.76 5.61
C LEU A 233 -2.18 7.71 5.81
N VAL A 234 -0.92 8.14 5.90
CA VAL A 234 0.23 7.30 6.21
C VAL A 234 0.93 7.77 7.48
N ASP A 235 1.53 6.84 8.21
CA ASP A 235 2.17 7.12 9.52
C ASP A 235 3.63 7.50 9.38
N GLU A 236 4.29 7.07 8.31
CA GLU A 236 5.71 7.37 8.08
C GLU A 236 6.04 7.30 6.58
N VAL A 237 6.85 8.26 6.12
CA VAL A 237 7.47 8.23 4.80
C VAL A 237 8.86 7.61 4.93
N VAL A 238 9.06 6.45 4.30
CA VAL A 238 10.33 5.72 4.34
C VAL A 238 11.19 6.13 3.15
N SER A 239 12.40 6.59 3.42
CA SER A 239 13.35 7.01 2.39
C SER A 239 13.79 5.84 1.51
N GLU A 240 13.90 6.09 0.22
CA GLU A 240 14.44 5.16 -0.78
C GLU A 240 15.94 5.42 -1.08
N GLY A 241 16.58 6.31 -0.34
CA GLY A 241 17.84 6.89 -0.78
C GLY A 241 17.59 7.85 -1.95
N VAL A 242 18.09 7.52 -3.14
CA VAL A 242 17.74 8.26 -4.37
C VAL A 242 16.39 7.81 -4.91
N ALA A 243 16.27 6.54 -5.24
CA ALA A 243 15.03 5.88 -5.66
C ALA A 243 15.17 4.36 -5.48
N ALA A 244 14.05 3.66 -5.28
CA ALA A 244 14.05 2.23 -4.96
C ALA A 244 14.65 1.32 -6.06
N HIS A 245 14.69 1.77 -7.30
CA HIS A 245 15.34 1.04 -8.40
C HIS A 245 16.86 1.31 -8.49
N ILE A 246 17.33 2.42 -7.90
CA ILE A 246 18.75 2.82 -7.86
C ILE A 246 19.40 2.34 -6.56
N SER A 247 18.71 2.55 -5.43
CA SER A 247 19.24 2.31 -4.07
C SER A 247 18.49 1.13 -3.41
N LYS A 248 18.51 -0.05 -4.05
CA LYS A 248 17.74 -1.23 -3.61
C LYS A 248 18.05 -1.65 -2.18
N GLU A 249 19.35 -1.81 -1.86
CA GLU A 249 19.81 -2.25 -0.54
C GLU A 249 19.48 -1.22 0.55
N GLN A 250 19.66 0.06 0.26
CA GLN A 250 19.30 1.15 1.18
C GLN A 250 17.78 1.17 1.43
N THR A 251 16.98 0.97 0.39
CA THR A 251 15.53 0.88 0.49
C THR A 251 15.10 -0.28 1.39
N VAL A 252 15.69 -1.48 1.19
CA VAL A 252 15.43 -2.66 2.04
C VAL A 252 15.81 -2.38 3.49
N SER A 253 16.99 -1.79 3.72
CA SER A 253 17.47 -1.45 5.07
C SER A 253 16.53 -0.47 5.78
N ASN A 254 16.07 0.58 5.09
CA ASN A 254 15.18 1.57 5.66
C ASN A 254 13.79 0.98 5.96
N ILE A 255 13.24 0.13 5.09
CA ILE A 255 11.99 -0.61 5.35
C ILE A 255 12.16 -1.50 6.58
N LYS A 256 13.28 -2.23 6.68
CA LYS A 256 13.58 -3.10 7.82
C LYS A 256 13.59 -2.32 9.15
N ILE A 257 14.24 -1.17 9.19
CA ILE A 257 14.31 -0.31 10.38
C ILE A 257 12.92 0.16 10.78
N ALA A 258 12.12 0.63 9.82
CA ALA A 258 10.76 1.11 10.07
C ALA A 258 9.85 -0.01 10.59
N ILE A 259 9.91 -1.20 10.01
CA ILE A 259 9.14 -2.37 10.47
C ILE A 259 9.54 -2.76 11.90
N ILE A 260 10.84 -2.83 12.22
CA ILE A 260 11.33 -3.14 13.58
C ILE A 260 10.75 -2.14 14.58
N LYS A 261 10.86 -0.83 14.29
CA LYS A 261 10.33 0.24 15.14
C LYS A 261 8.87 -0.01 15.52
N TYR A 262 8.03 -0.32 14.57
CA TYR A 262 6.59 -0.50 14.83
C TYR A 262 6.24 -1.86 15.43
N LEU A 263 6.97 -2.92 15.12
CA LEU A 263 6.81 -4.20 15.82
C LEU A 263 7.18 -4.09 17.29
N GLU A 264 8.17 -3.28 17.66
CA GLU A 264 8.51 -3.01 19.06
C GLU A 264 7.46 -2.10 19.75
N GLU A 265 6.89 -1.10 19.03
CA GLU A 265 5.80 -0.26 19.55
C GLU A 265 4.61 -1.11 20.01
N PHE A 266 4.20 -2.11 19.23
CA PHE A 266 3.06 -2.97 19.54
C PHE A 266 3.37 -4.13 20.49
N LYS A 267 4.61 -4.31 20.92
CA LYS A 267 5.04 -5.47 21.71
C LYS A 267 4.24 -5.68 22.99
N ASN A 268 3.84 -4.59 23.64
CA ASN A 268 3.14 -4.61 24.92
C ASN A 268 1.65 -4.31 24.81
N PHE A 269 1.12 -4.16 23.59
CA PHE A 269 -0.29 -3.92 23.37
C PHE A 269 -1.08 -5.22 23.55
N THR A 270 -2.22 -5.11 24.19
CA THR A 270 -3.21 -6.17 24.23
C THR A 270 -3.91 -6.31 22.87
N ALA A 271 -4.54 -7.44 22.64
CA ALA A 271 -5.32 -7.69 21.43
C ALA A 271 -6.42 -6.63 21.21
N GLU A 272 -7.07 -6.19 22.28
CA GLU A 272 -8.12 -5.16 22.24
C GLU A 272 -7.57 -3.79 21.89
N GLU A 273 -6.43 -3.39 22.45
CA GLU A 273 -5.75 -2.13 22.12
C GLU A 273 -5.31 -2.09 20.64
N ILE A 274 -4.80 -3.21 20.09
CA ILE A 274 -4.43 -3.33 18.69
C ILE A 274 -5.63 -3.12 17.77
N VAL A 275 -6.75 -3.78 18.04
CA VAL A 275 -8.00 -3.65 17.28
C VAL A 275 -8.55 -2.23 17.38
N THR A 276 -8.62 -1.69 18.60
CA THR A 276 -9.15 -0.34 18.86
C THR A 276 -8.33 0.72 18.15
N GLN A 277 -7.00 0.69 18.30
CA GLN A 277 -6.10 1.63 17.65
C GLN A 277 -6.29 1.65 16.13
N ARG A 278 -6.43 0.48 15.49
CA ARG A 278 -6.66 0.36 14.05
C ARG A 278 -8.01 0.94 13.65
N LYS A 279 -9.09 0.62 14.36
CA LYS A 279 -10.43 1.14 14.09
C LYS A 279 -10.50 2.65 14.25
N GLU A 280 -9.99 3.20 15.35
CA GLU A 280 -9.97 4.64 15.61
C GLU A 280 -9.16 5.40 14.56
N LYS A 281 -8.03 4.86 14.11
CA LYS A 281 -7.23 5.43 13.05
C LYS A 281 -8.06 5.65 11.77
N PHE A 282 -8.72 4.61 11.26
CA PHE A 282 -9.51 4.72 10.04
C PHE A 282 -10.78 5.57 10.22
N LEU A 283 -11.41 5.52 11.39
CA LEU A 283 -12.53 6.39 11.73
C LEU A 283 -12.15 7.86 11.89
N SER A 284 -10.87 8.16 12.12
CA SER A 284 -10.37 9.55 12.22
C SER A 284 -10.07 10.19 10.87
N VAL A 285 -9.85 9.38 9.82
CA VAL A 285 -9.57 9.89 8.46
C VAL A 285 -10.72 10.75 7.97
N GLY A 286 -10.40 11.94 7.45
CA GLY A 286 -11.38 12.89 6.93
C GLY A 286 -12.14 13.71 7.98
N LYS A 287 -11.91 13.51 9.27
CA LYS A 287 -12.48 14.34 10.32
C LYS A 287 -11.77 15.71 10.39
N GLN A 288 -12.19 16.63 9.54
CA GLN A 288 -11.76 18.04 9.65
C GLN A 288 -12.65 18.77 10.66
N LYS A 289 -12.12 19.84 11.30
CA LYS A 289 -12.87 20.65 12.30
C LYS A 289 -14.21 21.16 11.76
N SER A 290 -14.32 21.47 10.47
CA SER A 290 -15.56 21.87 9.78
C SER A 290 -16.58 20.74 9.68
N PHE A 291 -16.16 19.48 9.55
CA PHE A 291 -17.08 18.34 9.50
C PHE A 291 -17.65 17.95 10.85
N THR A 292 -16.94 18.21 11.96
CA THR A 292 -17.48 17.98 13.31
C THR A 292 -18.64 18.93 13.64
N SER A 293 -18.69 20.12 13.09
CA SER A 293 -19.84 21.04 13.24
C SER A 293 -21.04 20.59 12.40
N ILE A 294 -20.80 20.06 11.19
CA ILE A 294 -21.84 19.51 10.31
C ILE A 294 -22.40 18.21 10.89
N SER A 295 -21.55 17.30 11.42
CA SER A 295 -22.02 16.05 12.03
C SER A 295 -22.84 16.30 13.32
N LYS A 296 -22.47 17.29 14.13
CA LYS A 296 -23.30 17.73 15.28
C LYS A 296 -24.62 18.36 14.82
N GLY A 297 -24.61 19.13 13.73
CA GLY A 297 -25.82 19.66 13.10
C GLY A 297 -26.71 18.55 12.55
N TYR A 298 -26.14 17.56 11.86
CA TYR A 298 -26.86 16.39 11.35
C TYR A 298 -27.41 15.50 12.46
N ALA A 299 -26.64 15.23 13.51
CA ALA A 299 -27.12 14.48 14.67
C ALA A 299 -28.25 15.19 15.41
N ASN A 300 -28.26 16.52 15.45
CA ASN A 300 -29.35 17.32 16.00
C ASN A 300 -30.56 17.37 15.07
N LEU A 301 -30.38 17.33 13.75
CA LEU A 301 -31.46 17.19 12.75
C LEU A 301 -32.11 15.82 12.81
N ILE A 302 -31.32 14.75 12.96
CA ILE A 302 -31.84 13.37 13.13
C ILE A 302 -32.58 13.22 14.46
N LYS A 303 -32.12 13.86 15.54
CA LYS A 303 -32.84 13.89 16.82
C LYS A 303 -34.13 14.74 16.79
N LYS A 304 -34.17 15.81 15.98
CA LYS A 304 -35.34 16.69 15.85
C LYS A 304 -36.37 16.21 14.86
N ASN A 305 -35.97 15.54 13.78
CA ASN A 305 -36.91 14.99 12.80
C ASN A 305 -36.72 13.46 12.84
N ASN A 306 -37.76 12.78 13.34
CA ASN A 306 -37.87 11.33 13.27
C ASN A 306 -37.68 10.87 11.80
N PHE A 307 -36.44 10.63 11.38
CA PHE A 307 -36.10 10.19 10.03
C PHE A 307 -36.87 8.92 9.62
N ILE A 308 -37.11 8.04 10.61
CA ILE A 308 -37.98 6.87 10.46
C ILE A 308 -39.43 7.27 10.14
N THR A 309 -39.94 8.35 10.73
CA THR A 309 -41.29 8.87 10.47
C THR A 309 -41.36 9.52 9.09
N PHE A 310 -40.28 10.15 8.63
CA PHE A 310 -40.18 10.73 7.29
C PHE A 310 -40.17 9.63 6.20
N ILE A 311 -39.41 8.55 6.38
CA ILE A 311 -39.40 7.44 5.43
C ILE A 311 -40.75 6.70 5.41
N LYS A 312 -41.32 6.41 6.58
CA LYS A 312 -42.66 5.78 6.66
C LYS A 312 -43.79 6.62 6.02
N LYS A 313 -43.67 7.94 6.02
CA LYS A 313 -44.68 8.84 5.49
C LYS A 313 -44.56 9.08 3.98
N ASN A 314 -43.39 8.89 3.38
CA ASN A 314 -43.15 9.24 1.98
C ASN A 314 -42.74 8.05 1.08
N TYR A 315 -42.49 6.87 1.63
CA TYR A 315 -41.95 5.73 0.86
C TYR A 315 -42.50 4.35 1.29
N LEU A 316 -43.38 4.27 2.26
CA LEU A 316 -44.19 3.12 2.66
C LEU A 316 -45.66 3.53 2.81
#